data_77fda66fed5204f0532419f76933c342
#
_entry.id   77fda66fed5204f0532419f76933c342
#
_cell.length_a   1.000
_cell.length_b   1.000
_cell.length_c   1.000
_cell.angle_alpha   90.00
_cell.angle_beta   90.00
_cell.angle_gamma   90.00
#
_symmetry.space_group_name_H-M   'P 1'
#
loop_
_entity.id
_entity.type
_entity.pdbx_description
1 polymer ?
#
loop_
_entity_poly.entity_id
_entity_poly.type
_entity_poly.pdbx_seq_one_letter_code
_entity_poly.pdbx_strand_id
1 'polypeptide(L)'
;MNNSKKFLTALLCLLYVVNIQAQHETTTSPAIDYELWYNEPANNRGGVIPINESERPIDIDWERWSLPIGNGYMGASIFGGTSTERLQLTDKTLYIRGLWRAETQTSFGDLYLDFFHDLRTNYRRSLNLNKGIAEVSYEYQGIKYHREYFMSYPDNVLVIKLTADKPGSLSFNVRPQIAHLVPFGPLQRTDTMTIGYLSGPTQTRFSYNGREGKVFAKDDMITLRGRTEYLKLIYEAQIKVIPVNGSISARNDSNADHGTIRVENADSAVILLALGTNYRLSPQVFSAKPSEKLKGCPDPHAEISQRLTKAVQKGYDRLRATHISDFSSLTGRVQLNIGKKSPLPTDRLLTAYRQGKHDTYLEELFFHYGRYLLISSARKGTLPPTLQGVWNQYELAPWNGNYTHNINIQMNYWPAFNTNLIELFESYADYHKAYRPMAEQFASKFIKMHHP
;
A
#
# COMPACT_ATOMS: atom_id res chain seq x y z
N MET A 1 -64.94 -34.31 -0.28
CA MET A 1 -64.98 -32.84 -0.18
C MET A 1 -63.98 -32.25 0.83
N ASN A 2 -63.03 -32.99 1.42
CA ASN A 2 -62.21 -32.47 2.53
C ASN A 2 -60.72 -32.23 2.19
N ASN A 3 -60.25 -32.71 1.03
CA ASN A 3 -58.82 -32.54 0.64
C ASN A 3 -58.55 -31.27 -0.18
N SER A 4 -59.54 -30.74 -0.90
CA SER A 4 -59.37 -29.52 -1.70
C SER A 4 -59.30 -28.24 -0.83
N LYS A 5 -60.02 -28.23 0.33
CA LYS A 5 -59.95 -27.09 1.27
C LYS A 5 -58.58 -26.98 1.98
N LYS A 6 -57.97 -28.14 2.32
CA LYS A 6 -56.61 -28.17 2.93
C LYS A 6 -55.52 -27.72 1.97
N PHE A 7 -55.66 -28.05 0.69
CA PHE A 7 -54.70 -27.63 -0.37
C PHE A 7 -54.79 -26.12 -0.63
N LEU A 8 -56.02 -25.58 -0.61
CA LEU A 8 -56.25 -24.12 -0.83
C LEU A 8 -55.73 -23.29 0.35
N THR A 9 -55.84 -23.77 1.60
CA THR A 9 -55.31 -23.09 2.79
C THR A 9 -53.80 -23.13 2.82
N ALA A 10 -53.16 -24.26 2.43
CA ALA A 10 -51.71 -24.36 2.33
C ALA A 10 -51.13 -23.45 1.22
N LEU A 11 -51.82 -23.34 0.08
CA LEU A 11 -51.41 -22.46 -1.02
C LEU A 11 -51.57 -20.96 -0.64
N LEU A 12 -52.61 -20.60 0.10
CA LEU A 12 -52.80 -19.24 0.62
C LEU A 12 -51.76 -18.87 1.69
N CYS A 13 -51.35 -19.80 2.57
CA CYS A 13 -50.27 -19.59 3.53
C CYS A 13 -48.91 -19.45 2.82
N LEU A 14 -48.64 -20.24 1.76
CA LEU A 14 -47.39 -20.07 0.95
C LEU A 14 -47.37 -18.72 0.23
N LEU A 15 -48.50 -18.26 -0.33
CA LEU A 15 -48.62 -16.97 -0.98
C LEU A 15 -48.49 -15.79 0.03
N TYR A 16 -48.95 -15.98 1.26
CA TYR A 16 -48.77 -15.00 2.32
C TYR A 16 -47.34 -14.89 2.82
N VAL A 17 -46.61 -16.03 2.94
CA VAL A 17 -45.18 -16.08 3.28
C VAL A 17 -44.32 -15.47 2.18
N VAL A 18 -44.68 -15.71 0.91
CA VAL A 18 -43.97 -15.11 -0.22
C VAL A 18 -44.18 -13.60 -0.32
N ASN A 19 -45.40 -13.11 0.04
CA ASN A 19 -45.67 -11.66 0.08
C ASN A 19 -45.05 -10.94 1.29
N ILE A 20 -44.81 -11.62 2.41
CA ILE A 20 -44.08 -11.04 3.54
C ILE A 20 -42.59 -10.90 3.25
N GLN A 21 -42.01 -11.78 2.40
CA GLN A 21 -40.64 -11.62 1.92
C GLN A 21 -40.46 -10.53 0.85
N ALA A 22 -41.53 -10.11 0.19
CA ALA A 22 -41.49 -9.07 -0.85
C ALA A 22 -41.70 -7.63 -0.33
N GLN A 23 -41.98 -7.45 0.98
CA GLN A 23 -42.17 -6.13 1.61
C GLN A 23 -41.02 -5.75 2.59
N HIS A 24 -39.88 -6.40 2.55
CA HIS A 24 -38.69 -5.70 2.99
C HIS A 24 -38.32 -4.68 1.90
N GLU A 25 -38.99 -3.53 1.94
CA GLU A 25 -38.38 -2.30 1.44
C GLU A 25 -37.04 -2.19 2.16
N THR A 26 -35.97 -2.56 1.46
CA THR A 26 -34.64 -2.13 1.80
C THR A 26 -34.65 -0.61 1.67
N THR A 27 -35.05 0.10 2.71
CA THR A 27 -34.59 1.45 2.94
C THR A 27 -33.08 1.31 3.05
N THR A 28 -32.40 1.37 1.93
CA THR A 28 -30.95 1.49 1.89
C THR A 28 -30.64 2.82 2.52
N SER A 29 -30.40 2.82 3.84
CA SER A 29 -29.75 3.96 4.47
C SER A 29 -28.53 4.29 3.60
N PRO A 30 -28.31 5.57 3.24
CA PRO A 30 -27.19 5.92 2.40
C PRO A 30 -25.93 5.32 3.02
N ALA A 31 -25.16 4.62 2.18
CA ALA A 31 -23.97 3.94 2.64
C ALA A 31 -23.08 4.94 3.38
N ILE A 32 -22.73 4.64 4.63
CA ILE A 32 -21.87 5.51 5.43
C ILE A 32 -20.50 5.52 4.78
N ASP A 33 -20.01 6.69 4.42
CA ASP A 33 -18.62 6.86 3.99
C ASP A 33 -17.72 6.80 5.24
N TYR A 34 -17.08 5.65 5.43
CA TYR A 34 -16.08 5.46 6.49
C TYR A 34 -14.78 6.12 6.07
N GLU A 35 -14.25 6.99 6.93
CA GLU A 35 -13.00 7.69 6.66
C GLU A 35 -12.14 7.87 7.92
N LEU A 36 -10.84 7.71 7.75
CA LEU A 36 -9.86 8.27 8.67
C LEU A 36 -9.62 9.71 8.25
N TRP A 37 -9.63 10.67 9.19
CA TRP A 37 -9.34 12.04 8.84
C TRP A 37 -8.61 12.80 9.95
N TYR A 38 -7.84 13.79 9.55
CA TYR A 38 -6.96 14.57 10.41
C TYR A 38 -6.95 16.04 9.95
N ASN A 39 -6.76 16.94 10.88
CA ASN A 39 -6.62 18.39 10.62
C ASN A 39 -5.17 18.87 10.60
N GLU A 40 -4.20 17.95 10.58
CA GLU A 40 -2.77 18.22 10.51
C GLU A 40 -2.08 17.17 9.64
N PRO A 41 -0.94 17.52 8.97
CA PRO A 41 -0.11 16.56 8.27
C PRO A 41 0.47 15.50 9.21
N ALA A 42 0.98 14.41 8.65
CA ALA A 42 1.76 13.43 9.40
C ALA A 42 3.16 13.93 9.75
N ASN A 43 3.74 14.79 8.90
CA ASN A 43 5.09 15.31 9.07
C ASN A 43 5.25 16.10 10.38
N ASN A 44 6.39 15.92 11.04
CA ASN A 44 6.77 16.68 12.25
C ASN A 44 5.86 16.45 13.47
N ARG A 45 5.19 15.31 13.55
CA ARG A 45 4.37 14.92 14.72
C ARG A 45 5.12 14.08 15.76
N GLY A 46 6.20 13.47 15.41
CA GLY A 46 7.00 12.67 16.32
C GLY A 46 8.42 12.46 15.80
N GLY A 47 8.62 12.65 14.49
CA GLY A 47 9.90 12.46 13.83
C GLY A 47 10.45 11.04 13.98
N VAL A 48 11.74 10.90 13.80
CA VAL A 48 12.47 9.66 14.01
C VAL A 48 12.95 9.62 15.46
N ILE A 49 12.46 8.66 16.22
CA ILE A 49 12.98 8.37 17.57
C ILE A 49 14.12 7.37 17.41
N PRO A 50 15.37 7.74 17.74
CA PRO A 50 16.42 6.75 17.92
C PRO A 50 16.06 5.90 19.15
N ILE A 51 15.62 4.69 18.91
CA ILE A 51 15.47 3.72 20.00
C ILE A 51 16.87 3.19 20.26
N ASN A 52 17.38 3.32 21.48
CA ASN A 52 18.69 2.84 21.96
C ASN A 52 19.61 2.25 20.86
N GLU A 53 20.89 2.39 20.92
CA GLU A 53 21.89 2.00 19.90
C GLU A 53 21.70 0.61 19.26
N SER A 54 20.76 -0.17 19.74
CA SER A 54 20.46 -1.56 19.37
C SER A 54 19.16 -1.75 18.57
N GLU A 55 18.30 -0.73 18.47
CA GLU A 55 16.99 -0.85 17.81
C GLU A 55 16.89 0.06 16.59
N ARG A 56 16.09 -0.37 15.60
CA ARG A 56 15.81 0.43 14.41
C ARG A 56 15.23 1.78 14.81
N PRO A 57 15.65 2.87 14.15
CA PRO A 57 14.96 4.13 14.33
C PRO A 57 13.49 3.98 13.92
N ILE A 58 12.57 4.32 14.83
CA ILE A 58 11.14 4.35 14.55
C ILE A 58 10.80 5.71 13.95
N ASP A 59 10.27 5.71 12.74
CA ASP A 59 9.64 6.90 12.14
C ASP A 59 8.19 6.95 12.62
N ILE A 60 7.96 7.75 13.66
CA ILE A 60 6.62 7.94 14.27
C ILE A 60 5.64 8.53 13.27
N ASP A 61 6.10 9.41 12.40
CA ASP A 61 5.27 10.06 11.40
C ASP A 61 4.74 9.02 10.40
N TRP A 62 5.58 8.08 9.99
CA TRP A 62 5.18 6.97 9.14
C TRP A 62 4.28 5.97 9.88
N GLU A 63 4.68 5.50 11.06
CA GLU A 63 4.00 4.40 11.75
C GLU A 63 2.62 4.79 12.28
N ARG A 64 2.48 6.02 12.77
CA ARG A 64 1.29 6.44 13.52
C ARG A 64 0.39 7.40 12.77
N TRP A 65 0.92 8.11 11.79
CA TRP A 65 0.21 9.25 11.23
C TRP A 65 0.01 9.20 9.72
N SER A 66 0.84 8.50 8.97
CA SER A 66 0.67 8.38 7.52
C SER A 66 -0.63 7.63 7.16
N LEU A 67 -1.16 7.91 5.97
CA LEU A 67 -2.34 7.23 5.44
C LEU A 67 -1.91 6.15 4.44
N PRO A 68 -2.16 4.87 4.74
CA PRO A 68 -1.74 3.78 3.86
C PRO A 68 -2.73 3.57 2.71
N ILE A 69 -2.23 3.57 1.47
CA ILE A 69 -2.96 3.13 0.28
C ILE A 69 -2.24 1.96 -0.37
N GLY A 70 -2.96 1.09 -1.07
CA GLY A 70 -2.36 -0.10 -1.70
C GLY A 70 -3.30 -0.80 -2.68
N ASN A 71 -2.70 -1.64 -3.54
CA ASN A 71 -3.43 -2.42 -4.54
C ASN A 71 -3.06 -3.91 -4.56
N GLY A 72 -2.42 -4.40 -3.51
CA GLY A 72 -1.93 -5.78 -3.44
C GLY A 72 -0.55 -5.99 -4.04
N TYR A 73 -0.15 -5.26 -5.08
CA TYR A 73 1.22 -5.30 -5.64
C TYR A 73 2.15 -4.33 -4.92
N MET A 74 1.71 -3.10 -4.79
CA MET A 74 2.47 -2.01 -4.20
C MET A 74 1.63 -1.28 -3.15
N GLY A 75 2.32 -0.57 -2.26
CA GLY A 75 1.75 0.29 -1.25
C GLY A 75 2.42 1.64 -1.22
N ALA A 76 1.69 2.64 -0.76
CA ALA A 76 2.25 3.93 -0.39
C ALA A 76 1.67 4.42 0.94
N SER A 77 2.49 5.17 1.67
CA SER A 77 2.08 5.89 2.88
C SER A 77 2.11 7.38 2.59
N ILE A 78 0.95 8.05 2.71
CA ILE A 78 0.74 9.46 2.38
C ILE A 78 0.87 10.30 3.64
N PHE A 79 1.75 11.29 3.66
CA PHE A 79 2.01 12.13 4.83
C PHE A 79 1.14 13.39 4.88
N GLY A 80 0.77 13.93 3.73
CA GLY A 80 -0.07 15.13 3.63
C GLY A 80 0.67 16.44 3.88
N GLY A 81 1.98 16.49 3.72
CA GLY A 81 2.78 17.70 3.89
C GLY A 81 2.42 18.78 2.86
N THR A 82 2.42 20.06 3.25
CA THR A 82 2.04 21.16 2.36
C THR A 82 3.24 21.90 1.78
N SER A 83 4.34 22.02 2.53
CA SER A 83 5.60 22.51 1.98
C SER A 83 6.27 21.42 1.15
N THR A 84 6.44 20.24 1.74
CA THR A 84 6.90 19.03 1.06
C THR A 84 5.96 17.89 1.41
N GLU A 85 5.32 17.31 0.40
CA GLU A 85 4.62 16.03 0.51
C GLU A 85 5.61 14.89 0.42
N ARG A 86 5.41 13.85 1.23
CA ARG A 86 6.15 12.60 1.16
C ARG A 86 5.20 11.43 0.91
N LEU A 87 5.49 10.62 -0.08
CA LEU A 87 4.89 9.32 -0.28
C LEU A 87 5.99 8.27 -0.13
N GLN A 88 5.91 7.43 0.91
CA GLN A 88 6.82 6.30 1.03
C GLN A 88 6.26 5.12 0.24
N LEU A 89 7.06 4.53 -0.64
CA LEU A 89 6.66 3.51 -1.60
C LEU A 89 7.19 2.13 -1.22
N THR A 90 6.41 1.10 -1.49
CA THR A 90 6.80 -0.30 -1.29
C THR A 90 6.30 -1.17 -2.44
N ASP A 91 7.09 -2.14 -2.86
CA ASP A 91 6.71 -3.25 -3.74
C ASP A 91 6.90 -4.57 -2.97
N LYS A 92 5.90 -5.45 -3.00
CA LYS A 92 5.95 -6.73 -2.25
C LYS A 92 7.01 -7.70 -2.76
N THR A 93 7.54 -7.47 -3.95
CA THR A 93 8.54 -8.33 -4.58
C THR A 93 9.97 -7.82 -4.43
N LEU A 94 10.16 -6.66 -3.77
CA LEU A 94 11.48 -6.11 -3.53
C LEU A 94 12.08 -6.69 -2.24
N TYR A 95 13.04 -7.61 -2.41
CA TYR A 95 13.70 -8.30 -1.32
C TYR A 95 15.19 -8.03 -1.29
N ILE A 96 15.73 -8.00 -0.05
CA ILE A 96 17.15 -8.06 0.24
C ILE A 96 17.44 -9.22 1.19
N ARG A 97 18.70 -9.46 1.48
CA ARG A 97 19.08 -10.43 2.49
C ARG A 97 18.86 -9.82 3.88
N GLY A 98 17.99 -10.45 4.65
CA GLY A 98 17.68 -10.04 6.01
C GLY A 98 18.47 -10.76 7.08
N LEU A 99 17.97 -10.69 8.30
CA LEU A 99 18.54 -11.35 9.46
C LEU A 99 18.53 -12.87 9.31
N TRP A 100 19.50 -13.54 9.93
CA TRP A 100 19.64 -15.02 9.92
C TRP A 100 19.61 -15.64 8.52
N ARG A 101 20.15 -14.93 7.53
CA ARG A 101 20.16 -15.35 6.12
C ARG A 101 18.77 -15.50 5.50
N ALA A 102 17.72 -15.03 6.18
CA ALA A 102 16.38 -14.97 5.60
C ALA A 102 16.27 -13.86 4.54
N GLU A 103 15.31 -13.96 3.68
CA GLU A 103 14.91 -12.87 2.80
C GLU A 103 14.06 -11.88 3.59
N THR A 104 14.22 -10.58 3.34
CA THR A 104 13.40 -9.55 3.94
C THR A 104 12.86 -8.60 2.89
N GLN A 105 11.60 -8.22 3.03
CA GLN A 105 11.03 -7.11 2.28
C GLN A 105 11.71 -5.81 2.70
N THR A 106 11.98 -4.93 1.73
CA THR A 106 12.62 -3.64 1.98
C THR A 106 11.83 -2.50 1.35
N SER A 107 12.05 -1.26 1.82
CA SER A 107 11.48 -0.07 1.23
C SER A 107 11.89 0.09 -0.23
N PHE A 108 10.96 0.51 -1.08
CA PHE A 108 11.27 0.82 -2.48
C PHE A 108 11.93 2.19 -2.61
N GLY A 109 11.37 3.20 -1.97
CA GLY A 109 11.84 4.56 -1.99
C GLY A 109 10.79 5.55 -1.51
N ASP A 110 11.11 6.82 -1.64
CA ASP A 110 10.21 7.92 -1.35
C ASP A 110 9.95 8.73 -2.62
N LEU A 111 8.75 9.28 -2.75
CA LEU A 111 8.41 10.30 -3.74
C LEU A 111 8.08 11.59 -2.99
N TYR A 112 8.81 12.65 -3.30
CA TYR A 112 8.59 13.97 -2.74
C TYR A 112 7.94 14.88 -3.78
N LEU A 113 6.96 15.69 -3.31
CA LEU A 113 6.38 16.80 -4.08
C LEU A 113 6.62 18.07 -3.27
N ASP A 114 7.52 18.95 -3.76
CA ASP A 114 7.91 20.17 -3.06
C ASP A 114 7.08 21.35 -3.58
N PHE A 115 6.11 21.81 -2.78
CA PHE A 115 5.22 22.93 -3.10
C PHE A 115 5.67 24.25 -2.45
N PHE A 116 6.44 24.18 -1.34
CA PHE A 116 6.90 25.30 -0.55
C PHE A 116 5.78 26.15 0.08
N HIS A 117 4.64 25.51 0.38
CA HIS A 117 3.48 26.15 1.04
C HIS A 117 3.58 25.97 2.56
N ASP A 118 4.31 26.88 3.25
CA ASP A 118 4.63 26.71 4.67
C ASP A 118 3.47 27.13 5.60
N LEU A 119 2.81 28.26 5.30
CA LEU A 119 1.74 28.83 6.13
C LEU A 119 0.36 28.48 5.56
N ARG A 120 -0.12 27.30 5.88
CA ARG A 120 -1.43 26.80 5.45
C ARG A 120 -2.54 27.11 6.46
N THR A 121 -3.76 27.23 5.94
CA THR A 121 -5.01 27.27 6.73
C THR A 121 -6.00 26.26 6.20
N ASN A 122 -7.09 26.02 6.93
CA ASN A 122 -8.19 25.13 6.52
C ASN A 122 -7.73 23.74 6.07
N TYR A 123 -6.73 23.19 6.78
CA TYR A 123 -6.12 21.93 6.43
C TYR A 123 -6.98 20.73 6.80
N ARG A 124 -7.12 19.79 5.87
CA ARG A 124 -7.71 18.47 6.08
C ARG A 124 -6.98 17.42 5.24
N ARG A 125 -6.71 16.26 5.81
CA ARG A 125 -6.37 15.05 5.08
C ARG A 125 -7.27 13.90 5.51
N SER A 126 -7.60 13.01 4.57
CA SER A 126 -8.46 11.87 4.83
C SER A 126 -8.11 10.65 3.98
N LEU A 127 -8.59 9.50 4.43
CA LEU A 127 -8.58 8.24 3.71
C LEU A 127 -10.00 7.67 3.73
N ASN A 128 -10.66 7.66 2.57
CA ASN A 128 -11.96 7.05 2.38
C ASN A 128 -11.81 5.53 2.25
N LEU A 129 -12.30 4.79 3.22
CA LEU A 129 -12.16 3.32 3.28
C LEU A 129 -13.07 2.60 2.28
N ASN A 130 -14.15 3.23 1.84
CA ASN A 130 -15.09 2.64 0.89
C ASN A 130 -14.55 2.71 -0.54
N LYS A 131 -13.81 3.78 -0.86
CA LYS A 131 -13.31 4.07 -2.20
C LYS A 131 -11.81 3.79 -2.36
N GLY A 132 -11.06 3.62 -1.26
CA GLY A 132 -9.62 3.45 -1.30
C GLY A 132 -8.86 4.68 -1.79
N ILE A 133 -9.37 5.88 -1.46
CA ILE A 133 -8.84 7.17 -1.91
C ILE A 133 -8.36 7.97 -0.70
N ALA A 134 -7.13 8.47 -0.76
CA ALA A 134 -6.62 9.46 0.19
C ALA A 134 -6.70 10.86 -0.43
N GLU A 135 -7.00 11.86 0.39
CA GLU A 135 -7.16 13.25 -0.02
C GLU A 135 -6.43 14.19 0.94
N VAL A 136 -5.94 15.31 0.40
CA VAL A 136 -5.37 16.42 1.17
C VAL A 136 -5.92 17.73 0.61
N SER A 137 -6.49 18.56 1.47
CA SER A 137 -6.97 19.90 1.11
C SER A 137 -6.47 20.94 2.09
N TYR A 138 -6.16 22.11 1.61
CA TYR A 138 -5.72 23.26 2.43
C TYR A 138 -5.82 24.57 1.63
N GLU A 139 -5.69 25.69 2.34
CA GLU A 139 -5.54 27.01 1.73
C GLU A 139 -4.12 27.56 1.98
N TYR A 140 -3.56 28.19 0.95
CA TYR A 140 -2.31 28.91 1.02
C TYR A 140 -2.43 30.21 0.21
N GLN A 141 -2.15 31.34 0.83
CA GLN A 141 -2.27 32.67 0.21
C GLN A 141 -3.65 32.93 -0.46
N GLY A 142 -4.73 32.44 0.17
CA GLY A 142 -6.10 32.60 -0.34
C GLY A 142 -6.47 31.71 -1.51
N ILE A 143 -5.62 30.74 -1.87
CA ILE A 143 -5.86 29.75 -2.92
C ILE A 143 -6.11 28.38 -2.27
N LYS A 144 -7.16 27.68 -2.72
CA LYS A 144 -7.47 26.33 -2.24
C LYS A 144 -6.77 25.31 -3.11
N TYR A 145 -6.01 24.44 -2.45
CA TYR A 145 -5.32 23.32 -3.07
C TYR A 145 -5.98 22.01 -2.66
N HIS A 146 -6.14 21.11 -3.62
CA HIS A 146 -6.65 19.77 -3.37
C HIS A 146 -5.78 18.73 -4.08
N ARG A 147 -5.51 17.63 -3.37
CA ARG A 147 -4.75 16.49 -3.87
C ARG A 147 -5.52 15.21 -3.60
N GLU A 148 -5.62 14.34 -4.59
CA GLU A 148 -6.22 13.01 -4.49
C GLU A 148 -5.17 11.96 -4.83
N TYR A 149 -5.15 10.86 -4.07
CA TYR A 149 -4.21 9.75 -4.23
C TYR A 149 -4.95 8.43 -4.20
N PHE A 150 -4.70 7.55 -5.17
CA PHE A 150 -5.20 6.18 -5.14
C PHE A 150 -4.27 5.21 -5.87
N MET A 151 -4.31 3.93 -5.47
CA MET A 151 -3.62 2.85 -6.14
C MET A 151 -4.61 1.94 -6.84
N SER A 152 -4.68 2.04 -8.17
CA SER A 152 -5.55 1.20 -8.99
C SER A 152 -5.01 -0.24 -9.04
N TYR A 153 -5.82 -1.23 -8.59
CA TYR A 153 -5.49 -2.63 -8.80
C TYR A 153 -5.68 -3.05 -10.26
N PRO A 154 -6.80 -2.70 -10.95
CA PRO A 154 -6.99 -3.09 -12.34
C PRO A 154 -5.92 -2.55 -13.30
N ASP A 155 -5.40 -1.35 -13.03
CA ASP A 155 -4.39 -0.71 -13.88
C ASP A 155 -2.96 -0.88 -13.35
N ASN A 156 -2.81 -1.29 -12.09
CA ASN A 156 -1.56 -1.44 -11.36
C ASN A 156 -0.65 -0.20 -11.43
N VAL A 157 -1.23 0.96 -11.12
CA VAL A 157 -0.56 2.26 -11.06
C VAL A 157 -1.00 3.05 -9.82
N LEU A 158 -0.09 3.88 -9.30
CA LEU A 158 -0.42 4.97 -8.39
C LEU A 158 -0.83 6.19 -9.22
N VAL A 159 -1.91 6.83 -8.85
CA VAL A 159 -2.43 8.06 -9.46
C VAL A 159 -2.49 9.16 -8.42
N ILE A 160 -1.95 10.32 -8.77
CA ILE A 160 -2.02 11.55 -7.97
C ILE A 160 -2.64 12.64 -8.83
N LYS A 161 -3.73 13.24 -8.36
CA LYS A 161 -4.33 14.42 -8.99
C LYS A 161 -4.09 15.64 -8.11
N LEU A 162 -3.58 16.69 -8.71
CA LEU A 162 -3.30 17.97 -8.06
C LEU A 162 -4.16 19.06 -8.71
N THR A 163 -4.86 19.87 -7.90
CA THR A 163 -5.67 20.98 -8.37
C THR A 163 -5.53 22.21 -7.47
N ALA A 164 -5.74 23.38 -8.06
CA ALA A 164 -5.92 24.64 -7.37
C ALA A 164 -7.20 25.31 -7.86
N ASP A 165 -7.89 26.10 -7.02
CA ASP A 165 -9.12 26.82 -7.41
C ASP A 165 -8.86 28.08 -8.23
N LYS A 166 -7.60 28.46 -8.40
CA LYS A 166 -7.17 29.55 -9.26
C LYS A 166 -6.26 29.03 -10.38
N PRO A 167 -6.58 29.28 -11.66
CA PRO A 167 -5.72 28.89 -12.78
C PRO A 167 -4.29 29.42 -12.66
N GLY A 168 -3.32 28.64 -13.14
CA GLY A 168 -1.90 29.00 -13.14
C GLY A 168 -1.24 29.03 -11.74
N SER A 169 -1.91 28.51 -10.71
CA SER A 169 -1.40 28.61 -9.33
C SER A 169 -0.66 27.37 -8.84
N LEU A 170 -0.55 26.32 -9.66
CA LEU A 170 0.11 25.08 -9.26
C LEU A 170 1.54 25.05 -9.77
N SER A 171 2.50 25.17 -8.83
CA SER A 171 3.94 25.03 -9.10
C SER A 171 4.56 24.10 -8.06
N PHE A 172 5.34 23.09 -8.53
CA PHE A 172 5.94 22.09 -7.64
C PHE A 172 7.09 21.34 -8.31
N ASN A 173 7.95 20.72 -7.48
CA ASN A 173 8.92 19.74 -7.95
C ASN A 173 8.43 18.32 -7.70
N VAL A 174 8.78 17.39 -8.57
CA VAL A 174 8.62 15.93 -8.39
C VAL A 174 10.01 15.34 -8.26
N ARG A 175 10.31 14.73 -7.10
CA ARG A 175 11.64 14.26 -6.73
C ARG A 175 11.56 12.88 -6.06
N PRO A 176 11.74 11.78 -6.81
CA PRO A 176 11.88 10.46 -6.19
C PRO A 176 13.27 10.29 -5.58
N GLN A 177 13.33 9.46 -4.54
CA GLN A 177 14.56 9.08 -3.86
C GLN A 177 14.60 7.58 -3.64
N ILE A 178 15.70 6.94 -4.00
CA ILE A 178 15.94 5.52 -3.70
C ILE A 178 16.22 5.36 -2.22
N ALA A 179 15.48 4.48 -1.54
CA ALA A 179 15.71 4.19 -0.14
C ALA A 179 17.00 3.36 0.05
N HIS A 180 17.72 3.65 1.12
CA HIS A 180 18.82 2.81 1.62
C HIS A 180 19.89 2.44 0.57
N LEU A 181 20.35 3.44 -0.19
CA LEU A 181 21.44 3.26 -1.14
C LEU A 181 22.73 2.90 -0.40
N VAL A 182 23.29 1.74 -0.73
CA VAL A 182 24.57 1.25 -0.21
C VAL A 182 25.34 0.63 -1.35
N PRO A 183 26.57 1.06 -1.65
CA PRO A 183 27.37 0.53 -2.75
C PRO A 183 27.56 -0.98 -2.68
N PHE A 184 27.70 -1.64 -3.83
CA PHE A 184 28.10 -3.04 -3.91
C PHE A 184 29.55 -3.21 -3.41
N GLY A 185 29.80 -4.33 -2.77
CA GLY A 185 31.14 -4.66 -2.31
C GLY A 185 31.16 -5.31 -0.93
N PRO A 186 32.35 -5.60 -0.39
CA PRO A 186 32.49 -6.10 0.96
C PRO A 186 32.11 -4.98 1.94
N LEU A 187 30.84 -4.91 2.28
CA LEU A 187 30.34 -3.95 3.24
C LEU A 187 30.82 -4.28 4.63
N GLN A 188 31.59 -3.37 5.17
CA GLN A 188 32.01 -3.37 6.56
C GLN A 188 31.04 -2.59 7.45
N ARG A 189 29.75 -2.59 7.15
CA ARG A 189 28.75 -2.04 8.04
C ARG A 189 28.40 -3.11 9.07
N THR A 190 29.04 -3.06 10.21
CA THR A 190 28.71 -3.82 11.39
C THR A 190 27.71 -3.04 12.23
N ASP A 191 26.44 -3.16 11.91
CA ASP A 191 25.41 -2.68 12.82
C ASP A 191 25.16 -3.78 13.88
N THR A 192 25.33 -3.43 15.14
CA THR A 192 25.04 -4.28 16.26
C THR A 192 23.57 -4.13 16.59
N MET A 193 22.77 -5.18 16.40
CA MET A 193 21.35 -5.19 16.76
C MET A 193 21.13 -6.09 17.97
N THR A 194 20.57 -5.54 19.03
CA THR A 194 20.10 -6.30 20.21
C THR A 194 18.65 -6.71 19.98
N ILE A 195 18.36 -7.99 20.01
CA ILE A 195 17.00 -8.51 19.93
C ILE A 195 16.48 -8.62 21.37
N GLY A 196 15.61 -7.70 21.75
CA GLY A 196 15.22 -7.44 23.15
C GLY A 196 14.44 -8.54 23.89
N TYR A 197 14.20 -9.71 23.30
CA TYR A 197 13.53 -10.83 23.98
C TYR A 197 14.42 -12.08 24.14
N LEU A 198 15.64 -12.04 23.65
CA LEU A 198 16.63 -13.06 23.98
C LEU A 198 17.43 -12.55 25.17
N SER A 199 17.41 -13.29 26.25
CA SER A 199 18.10 -12.96 27.51
C SER A 199 19.61 -12.79 27.26
N GLY A 200 20.06 -11.56 27.12
CA GLY A 200 21.46 -11.16 26.96
C GLY A 200 21.71 -10.37 25.66
N PRO A 201 22.76 -9.52 25.63
CA PRO A 201 23.13 -8.77 24.42
C PRO A 201 23.74 -9.73 23.41
N THR A 202 22.95 -10.18 22.47
CA THR A 202 23.45 -10.94 21.32
C THR A 202 23.85 -9.94 20.23
N GLN A 203 25.14 -9.69 20.13
CA GLN A 203 25.72 -8.91 19.04
C GLN A 203 25.70 -9.77 17.77
N THR A 204 24.78 -9.49 16.86
CA THR A 204 24.77 -10.16 15.56
C THR A 204 25.32 -9.20 14.51
N ARG A 205 26.47 -9.55 13.93
CA ARG A 205 27.06 -8.81 12.82
C ARG A 205 26.25 -9.13 11.56
N PHE A 206 25.72 -8.09 10.92
CA PHE A 206 25.05 -8.20 9.63
C PHE A 206 25.95 -7.67 8.53
N SER A 207 26.12 -8.43 7.48
CA SER A 207 26.60 -7.88 6.22
C SER A 207 25.37 -7.47 5.41
N TYR A 208 25.14 -6.19 5.26
CA TYR A 208 24.14 -5.68 4.35
C TYR A 208 24.57 -5.97 2.91
N ASN A 209 23.66 -6.43 2.11
CA ASN A 209 23.89 -6.50 0.69
C ASN A 209 23.58 -5.13 0.10
N GLY A 210 24.50 -4.63 -0.73
CA GLY A 210 24.39 -3.33 -1.35
C GLY A 210 23.13 -3.20 -2.22
N ARG A 211 22.75 -1.97 -2.40
CA ARG A 211 21.72 -1.54 -3.34
C ARG A 211 22.29 -0.39 -4.16
N GLU A 212 22.29 -0.54 -5.45
CA GLU A 212 22.66 0.52 -6.38
C GLU A 212 21.43 0.96 -7.18
N GLY A 213 21.45 2.18 -7.67
CA GLY A 213 20.40 2.69 -8.52
C GLY A 213 20.65 4.13 -8.93
N LYS A 214 19.88 4.56 -9.94
CA LYS A 214 19.90 5.91 -10.49
C LYS A 214 18.52 6.44 -10.68
N VAL A 215 18.40 7.76 -10.60
CA VAL A 215 17.19 8.51 -10.90
C VAL A 215 17.49 9.46 -12.04
N PHE A 216 16.77 9.32 -13.14
CA PHE A 216 16.97 10.12 -14.34
C PHE A 216 15.66 10.73 -14.82
N ALA A 217 15.65 12.03 -15.04
CA ALA A 217 14.51 12.78 -15.57
C ALA A 217 14.77 13.18 -17.02
N LYS A 218 13.79 12.96 -17.89
CA LYS A 218 13.79 13.41 -19.28
C LYS A 218 12.36 13.82 -19.68
N ASP A 219 12.24 15.01 -20.26
CA ASP A 219 10.97 15.58 -20.66
C ASP A 219 9.97 15.60 -19.46
N ASP A 220 8.90 14.86 -19.54
CA ASP A 220 7.86 14.72 -18.52
C ASP A 220 7.91 13.38 -17.76
N MET A 221 9.02 12.64 -17.85
CA MET A 221 9.22 11.31 -17.28
C MET A 221 10.41 11.28 -16.34
N ILE A 222 10.23 10.65 -15.17
CA ILE A 222 11.34 10.25 -14.30
C ILE A 222 11.42 8.72 -14.26
N THR A 223 12.60 8.18 -14.45
CA THR A 223 12.89 6.75 -14.26
C THR A 223 13.82 6.58 -13.07
N LEU A 224 13.36 5.86 -12.07
CA LEU A 224 14.14 5.36 -10.96
C LEU A 224 14.41 3.89 -11.23
N ARG A 225 15.66 3.49 -11.36
CA ARG A 225 16.03 2.11 -11.65
C ARG A 225 17.23 1.69 -10.83
N GLY A 226 17.19 0.49 -10.29
CA GLY A 226 18.25 -0.03 -9.47
C GLY A 226 18.33 -1.55 -9.46
N ARG A 227 19.29 -2.04 -8.69
CA ARG A 227 19.55 -3.47 -8.51
C ARG A 227 20.00 -3.73 -7.07
N THR A 228 19.54 -4.82 -6.48
CA THR A 228 20.03 -5.28 -5.19
C THR A 228 21.22 -6.23 -5.40
N GLU A 229 22.17 -6.26 -4.47
CA GLU A 229 23.28 -7.22 -4.49
C GLU A 229 22.75 -8.64 -4.28
N TYR A 230 21.82 -8.81 -3.35
CA TYR A 230 21.12 -10.08 -3.11
C TYR A 230 20.16 -10.39 -4.27
N LEU A 231 20.16 -11.61 -4.75
CA LEU A 231 19.41 -12.10 -5.91
C LEU A 231 19.71 -11.36 -7.23
N LYS A 232 20.50 -10.30 -7.25
CA LYS A 232 20.65 -9.39 -8.41
C LYS A 232 19.30 -8.90 -8.92
N LEU A 233 18.34 -8.73 -7.99
CA LEU A 233 16.98 -8.33 -8.27
C LEU A 233 16.99 -6.91 -8.85
N ILE A 234 16.39 -6.75 -10.02
CA ILE A 234 16.20 -5.46 -10.69
C ILE A 234 14.88 -4.86 -10.24
N TYR A 235 14.89 -3.59 -9.89
CA TYR A 235 13.69 -2.82 -9.55
C TYR A 235 13.64 -1.52 -10.32
N GLU A 236 12.44 -1.10 -10.69
CA GLU A 236 12.24 0.12 -11.45
C GLU A 236 10.90 0.78 -11.10
N ALA A 237 10.90 2.13 -11.09
CA ALA A 237 9.70 2.94 -11.14
C ALA A 237 9.78 3.94 -12.29
N GLN A 238 8.67 4.14 -12.99
CA GLN A 238 8.51 5.18 -13.97
C GLN A 238 7.40 6.12 -13.53
N ILE A 239 7.68 7.43 -13.57
CA ILE A 239 6.80 8.49 -13.07
C ILE A 239 6.56 9.47 -14.21
N LYS A 240 5.32 9.53 -14.67
CA LYS A 240 4.86 10.47 -15.71
C LYS A 240 4.17 11.65 -15.05
N VAL A 241 4.58 12.87 -15.41
CA VAL A 241 4.01 14.12 -14.91
C VAL A 241 3.26 14.82 -16.04
N ILE A 242 1.98 15.04 -15.86
CA ILE A 242 1.07 15.55 -16.90
C ILE A 242 0.40 16.83 -16.37
N PRO A 243 1.00 18.02 -16.57
CA PRO A 243 0.34 19.28 -16.22
C PRO A 243 -0.74 19.64 -17.25
N VAL A 244 -1.75 20.38 -16.79
CA VAL A 244 -2.71 21.09 -17.63
C VAL A 244 -2.28 22.55 -17.63
N ASN A 245 -1.92 23.06 -18.80
CA ASN A 245 -1.29 24.37 -18.94
C ASN A 245 0.03 24.49 -18.15
N GLY A 246 0.63 25.68 -18.08
CA GLY A 246 1.91 25.91 -17.44
C GLY A 246 3.10 25.34 -18.21
N SER A 247 4.23 25.19 -17.55
CA SER A 247 5.46 24.64 -18.13
C SER A 247 5.99 23.46 -17.32
N ILE A 248 6.80 22.62 -17.98
CA ILE A 248 7.48 21.48 -17.37
C ILE A 248 8.94 21.46 -17.79
N SER A 249 9.84 21.16 -16.87
CA SER A 249 11.26 21.02 -17.15
C SER A 249 11.87 19.88 -16.32
N ALA A 250 12.73 19.10 -16.99
CA ALA A 250 13.51 18.04 -16.34
C ALA A 250 14.91 18.55 -15.96
N ARG A 251 15.40 18.12 -14.80
CA ARG A 251 16.76 18.41 -14.31
C ARG A 251 17.38 17.16 -13.74
N ASN A 252 18.66 16.97 -14.02
CA ASN A 252 19.47 15.91 -13.44
C ASN A 252 20.70 16.55 -12.78
N ASP A 253 21.16 15.96 -11.68
CA ASP A 253 22.48 16.32 -11.15
C ASP A 253 23.62 15.72 -11.97
N SER A 254 24.87 16.13 -11.70
CA SER A 254 26.05 15.68 -12.44
C SER A 254 26.32 14.17 -12.33
N ASN A 255 25.81 13.52 -11.27
CA ASN A 255 26.04 12.11 -10.97
C ASN A 255 24.87 11.23 -11.46
N ALA A 256 23.78 11.82 -11.98
CA ALA A 256 22.51 11.16 -12.33
C ALA A 256 21.87 10.35 -11.17
N ASP A 257 22.13 10.78 -9.93
CA ASP A 257 21.57 10.14 -8.74
C ASP A 257 20.23 10.80 -8.34
N HIS A 258 19.97 12.03 -8.82
CA HIS A 258 18.79 12.83 -8.52
C HIS A 258 18.20 13.44 -9.79
N GLY A 259 17.21 12.78 -10.36
CA GLY A 259 16.39 13.33 -11.44
C GLY A 259 15.15 14.02 -10.86
N THR A 260 14.85 15.22 -11.30
CA THR A 260 13.72 16.03 -10.82
C THR A 260 12.94 16.61 -11.99
N ILE A 261 11.62 16.67 -11.88
CA ILE A 261 10.77 17.44 -12.78
C ILE A 261 10.21 18.64 -12.03
N ARG A 262 10.33 19.82 -12.65
CA ARG A 262 9.69 21.06 -12.21
C ARG A 262 8.46 21.34 -13.05
N VAL A 263 7.33 21.59 -12.40
CA VAL A 263 6.09 22.12 -13.00
C VAL A 263 5.91 23.55 -12.50
N GLU A 264 5.54 24.48 -13.40
CA GLU A 264 5.30 25.89 -13.06
C GLU A 264 4.01 26.40 -13.71
N ASN A 265 3.23 27.13 -12.92
CA ASN A 265 2.02 27.83 -13.33
C ASN A 265 0.98 26.95 -14.03
N ALA A 266 0.84 25.70 -13.60
CA ALA A 266 -0.19 24.82 -14.13
C ALA A 266 -1.56 25.08 -13.46
N ASP A 267 -2.65 24.76 -14.15
CA ASP A 267 -4.01 24.80 -13.62
C ASP A 267 -4.29 23.55 -12.76
N SER A 268 -3.78 22.44 -13.22
CA SER A 268 -3.81 21.16 -12.51
C SER A 268 -2.71 20.23 -13.02
N ALA A 269 -2.49 19.11 -12.33
CA ALA A 269 -1.58 18.08 -12.83
C ALA A 269 -2.06 16.67 -12.44
N VAL A 270 -1.69 15.69 -13.25
CA VAL A 270 -1.79 14.27 -12.93
C VAL A 270 -0.38 13.69 -12.90
N ILE A 271 -0.07 12.95 -11.83
CA ILE A 271 1.15 12.16 -11.75
C ILE A 271 0.74 10.69 -11.77
N LEU A 272 1.30 9.92 -12.70
CA LEU A 272 1.12 8.48 -12.80
C LEU A 272 2.43 7.79 -12.48
N LEU A 273 2.40 6.81 -11.58
CA LEU A 273 3.57 6.02 -11.21
C LEU A 273 3.27 4.53 -11.37
N ALA A 274 4.12 3.85 -12.13
CA ALA A 274 4.17 2.40 -12.20
C ALA A 274 5.53 1.92 -11.68
N LEU A 275 5.54 0.89 -10.85
CA LEU A 275 6.77 0.30 -10.32
C LEU A 275 6.70 -1.23 -10.34
N GLY A 276 7.83 -1.87 -10.16
CA GLY A 276 7.91 -3.33 -10.08
C GLY A 276 9.35 -3.83 -10.12
N THR A 277 9.46 -5.15 -10.06
CA THR A 277 10.74 -5.87 -10.07
C THR A 277 10.72 -7.00 -11.10
N ASN A 278 11.88 -7.61 -11.32
CA ASN A 278 11.96 -8.83 -12.12
C ASN A 278 11.61 -10.11 -11.33
N TYR A 279 11.13 -10.00 -10.09
CA TYR A 279 10.67 -11.16 -9.32
C TYR A 279 9.40 -11.76 -9.96
N ARG A 280 9.36 -13.09 -10.04
CA ARG A 280 8.14 -13.83 -10.46
C ARG A 280 7.92 -15.01 -9.54
N LEU A 281 6.73 -15.08 -8.94
CA LEU A 281 6.34 -16.20 -8.08
C LEU A 281 6.35 -17.50 -8.88
N SER A 282 7.20 -18.43 -8.48
CA SER A 282 7.34 -19.76 -9.10
C SER A 282 7.98 -20.73 -8.10
N PRO A 283 7.91 -22.05 -8.31
CA PRO A 283 8.64 -23.00 -7.47
C PRO A 283 10.15 -22.75 -7.39
N GLN A 284 10.73 -22.17 -8.44
CA GLN A 284 12.16 -21.87 -8.51
C GLN A 284 12.63 -20.90 -7.43
N VAL A 285 11.81 -19.88 -7.08
CA VAL A 285 12.19 -18.90 -6.04
C VAL A 285 12.32 -19.52 -4.64
N PHE A 286 11.71 -20.67 -4.42
CA PHE A 286 11.80 -21.41 -3.14
C PHE A 286 12.92 -22.44 -3.13
N SER A 287 13.12 -23.18 -4.24
CA SER A 287 13.98 -24.35 -4.29
C SER A 287 15.39 -24.09 -4.85
N ALA A 288 15.58 -23.05 -5.67
CA ALA A 288 16.86 -22.76 -6.30
C ALA A 288 17.86 -22.06 -5.35
N LYS A 289 19.14 -22.15 -5.67
CA LYS A 289 20.18 -21.34 -5.01
C LYS A 289 19.92 -19.84 -5.27
N PRO A 290 20.34 -18.94 -4.38
CA PRO A 290 20.08 -17.50 -4.54
C PRO A 290 20.46 -16.93 -5.90
N SER A 291 21.59 -17.36 -6.49
CA SER A 291 22.05 -16.93 -7.82
C SER A 291 21.17 -17.40 -8.98
N GLU A 292 20.28 -18.36 -8.75
CA GLU A 292 19.43 -18.97 -9.77
C GLU A 292 17.95 -18.68 -9.60
N LYS A 293 17.55 -18.13 -8.46
CA LYS A 293 16.12 -17.88 -8.13
C LYS A 293 15.40 -17.04 -9.18
N LEU A 294 16.08 -16.04 -9.74
CA LEU A 294 15.52 -15.12 -10.73
C LEU A 294 16.03 -15.36 -12.16
N LYS A 295 16.70 -16.50 -12.39
CA LYS A 295 17.20 -16.86 -13.75
C LYS A 295 16.02 -17.02 -14.71
N GLY A 296 16.07 -16.31 -15.83
CA GLY A 296 15.02 -16.32 -16.84
C GLY A 296 13.84 -15.38 -16.54
N CYS A 297 13.82 -14.69 -15.38
CA CYS A 297 12.84 -13.67 -15.13
C CYS A 297 13.10 -12.42 -16.00
N PRO A 298 12.08 -11.89 -16.69
CA PRO A 298 12.26 -10.78 -17.62
C PRO A 298 12.58 -9.48 -16.87
N ASP A 299 13.32 -8.59 -17.54
CA ASP A 299 13.52 -7.23 -17.08
C ASP A 299 12.16 -6.52 -16.92
N PRO A 300 11.90 -5.81 -15.82
CA PRO A 300 10.61 -5.21 -15.56
C PRO A 300 10.30 -3.97 -16.42
N HIS A 301 11.31 -3.39 -17.08
CA HIS A 301 11.21 -2.13 -17.82
C HIS A 301 10.05 -2.10 -18.83
N ALA A 302 9.99 -3.10 -19.70
CA ALA A 302 8.98 -3.14 -20.76
C ALA A 302 7.55 -3.26 -20.20
N GLU A 303 7.36 -4.06 -19.15
CA GLU A 303 6.06 -4.23 -18.50
C GLU A 303 5.62 -2.94 -17.79
N ILE A 304 6.52 -2.28 -17.07
CA ILE A 304 6.26 -1.01 -16.39
C ILE A 304 5.92 0.08 -17.41
N SER A 305 6.70 0.20 -18.49
CA SER A 305 6.44 1.16 -19.57
C SER A 305 5.08 0.94 -20.24
N GLN A 306 4.72 -0.32 -20.50
CA GLN A 306 3.42 -0.65 -21.08
C GLN A 306 2.26 -0.29 -20.14
N ARG A 307 2.39 -0.59 -18.84
CA ARG A 307 1.39 -0.22 -17.82
C ARG A 307 1.18 1.30 -17.79
N LEU A 308 2.26 2.04 -17.73
CA LEU A 308 2.23 3.50 -17.66
C LEU A 308 1.61 4.09 -18.94
N THR A 309 2.00 3.60 -20.12
CA THR A 309 1.42 4.02 -21.40
C THR A 309 -0.09 3.78 -21.45
N LYS A 310 -0.56 2.61 -21.03
CA LYS A 310 -2.00 2.31 -20.95
C LYS A 310 -2.74 3.24 -19.98
N ALA A 311 -2.13 3.55 -18.84
CA ALA A 311 -2.70 4.46 -17.85
C ALA A 311 -2.82 5.89 -18.40
N VAL A 312 -1.78 6.39 -19.10
CA VAL A 312 -1.83 7.69 -19.79
C VAL A 312 -2.97 7.74 -20.81
N GLN A 313 -3.09 6.71 -21.68
CA GLN A 313 -4.14 6.63 -22.70
C GLN A 313 -5.56 6.55 -22.08
N LYS A 314 -5.69 5.89 -20.94
CA LYS A 314 -6.96 5.76 -20.22
C LYS A 314 -7.42 7.07 -19.60
N GLY A 315 -6.48 7.89 -19.13
CA GLY A 315 -6.74 9.18 -18.52
C GLY A 315 -7.30 9.10 -17.09
N TYR A 316 -7.14 10.21 -16.35
CA TYR A 316 -7.48 10.28 -14.92
C TYR A 316 -8.91 9.85 -14.59
N ASP A 317 -9.91 10.38 -15.28
CA ASP A 317 -11.32 10.13 -14.94
C ASP A 317 -11.70 8.65 -15.06
N ARG A 318 -11.20 7.99 -16.10
CA ARG A 318 -11.45 6.55 -16.31
C ARG A 318 -10.63 5.70 -15.33
N LEU A 319 -9.40 6.09 -15.01
CA LEU A 319 -8.59 5.41 -13.99
C LEU A 319 -9.30 5.48 -12.64
N ARG A 320 -9.78 6.66 -12.26
CA ARG A 320 -10.54 6.88 -11.01
C ARG A 320 -11.83 6.07 -10.96
N ALA A 321 -12.62 6.13 -12.02
CA ALA A 321 -13.89 5.39 -12.10
C ALA A 321 -13.65 3.86 -11.99
N THR A 322 -12.66 3.33 -12.70
CA THR A 322 -12.29 1.91 -12.65
C THR A 322 -11.81 1.51 -11.25
N HIS A 323 -10.95 2.33 -10.62
CA HIS A 323 -10.48 2.10 -9.27
C HIS A 323 -11.64 2.04 -8.26
N ILE A 324 -12.52 3.05 -8.26
CA ILE A 324 -13.67 3.11 -7.36
C ILE A 324 -14.58 1.91 -7.58
N SER A 325 -14.89 1.57 -8.83
CA SER A 325 -15.74 0.42 -9.15
C SER A 325 -15.17 -0.89 -8.60
N ASP A 326 -13.87 -1.15 -8.82
CA ASP A 326 -13.18 -2.33 -8.28
C ASP A 326 -13.19 -2.33 -6.75
N PHE A 327 -12.73 -1.25 -6.13
CA PHE A 327 -12.55 -1.18 -4.69
C PHE A 327 -13.89 -1.25 -3.93
N SER A 328 -14.89 -0.49 -4.39
CA SER A 328 -16.22 -0.46 -3.79
C SER A 328 -16.98 -1.78 -3.98
N SER A 329 -16.68 -2.55 -5.03
CA SER A 329 -17.25 -3.90 -5.21
C SER A 329 -16.89 -4.87 -4.09
N LEU A 330 -15.79 -4.62 -3.39
CA LEU A 330 -15.32 -5.40 -2.25
C LEU A 330 -15.76 -4.79 -0.91
N THR A 331 -15.56 -3.49 -0.74
CA THR A 331 -15.88 -2.80 0.52
C THR A 331 -17.36 -2.77 0.79
N GLY A 332 -18.20 -2.57 -0.24
CA GLY A 332 -19.65 -2.47 -0.14
C GLY A 332 -20.40 -3.75 0.24
N ARG A 333 -19.72 -4.91 0.28
CA ARG A 333 -20.36 -6.20 0.55
C ARG A 333 -20.78 -6.43 2.00
N VAL A 334 -20.17 -5.71 2.92
CA VAL A 334 -20.44 -5.81 4.35
C VAL A 334 -20.54 -4.42 4.93
N GLN A 335 -21.59 -4.17 5.69
CA GLN A 335 -21.80 -2.96 6.46
C GLN A 335 -21.98 -3.34 7.93
N LEU A 336 -21.24 -2.69 8.81
CA LEU A 336 -21.43 -2.74 10.25
C LEU A 336 -21.86 -1.34 10.69
N ASN A 337 -23.09 -1.23 11.20
CA ASN A 337 -23.70 0.05 11.54
C ASN A 337 -24.24 -0.04 12.97
N ILE A 338 -23.42 0.32 13.95
CA ILE A 338 -23.72 0.23 15.39
C ILE A 338 -23.65 1.57 16.10
N GLY A 339 -23.23 2.62 15.40
CA GLY A 339 -23.10 3.95 15.97
C GLY A 339 -23.42 5.09 15.01
N LYS A 340 -23.34 6.29 15.52
CA LYS A 340 -23.50 7.52 14.74
C LYS A 340 -22.11 8.07 14.39
N LYS A 341 -21.90 8.47 13.13
CA LYS A 341 -20.63 9.05 12.67
C LYS A 341 -20.17 10.18 13.59
N SER A 342 -18.96 10.06 14.13
CA SER A 342 -18.35 11.06 15.00
C SER A 342 -17.83 12.25 14.18
N PRO A 343 -18.02 13.50 14.65
CA PRO A 343 -17.47 14.69 14.02
C PRO A 343 -15.98 14.90 14.34
N LEU A 344 -15.38 14.09 15.23
CA LEU A 344 -14.01 14.26 15.68
C LEU A 344 -12.99 13.74 14.66
N PRO A 345 -11.83 14.39 14.50
CA PRO A 345 -10.69 13.81 13.82
C PRO A 345 -10.29 12.47 14.45
N THR A 346 -9.75 11.55 13.66
CA THR A 346 -9.47 10.18 14.09
C THR A 346 -8.51 10.12 15.29
N ASP A 347 -7.52 10.99 15.36
CA ASP A 347 -6.58 11.06 16.49
C ASP A 347 -7.24 11.54 17.78
N ARG A 348 -8.19 12.47 17.67
CA ARG A 348 -9.00 12.95 18.82
C ARG A 348 -9.97 11.88 19.31
N LEU A 349 -10.57 11.16 18.37
CA LEU A 349 -11.47 10.05 18.66
C LEU A 349 -10.74 8.91 19.39
N LEU A 350 -9.56 8.53 18.89
CA LEU A 350 -8.69 7.55 19.55
C LEU A 350 -8.24 7.97 20.94
N THR A 351 -7.91 9.27 21.10
CA THR A 351 -7.52 9.81 22.40
C THR A 351 -8.67 9.76 23.40
N ALA A 352 -9.87 10.15 22.98
CA ALA A 352 -11.05 10.09 23.81
C ALA A 352 -11.39 8.65 24.23
N TYR A 353 -11.29 7.70 23.29
CA TYR A 353 -11.53 6.28 23.56
C TYR A 353 -10.55 5.70 24.59
N ARG A 354 -9.25 6.03 24.48
CA ARG A 354 -8.22 5.64 25.48
C ARG A 354 -8.48 6.22 26.87
N GLN A 355 -9.22 7.34 26.95
CA GLN A 355 -9.63 7.96 28.22
C GLN A 355 -10.96 7.37 28.76
N GLY A 356 -11.44 6.27 28.19
CA GLY A 356 -12.66 5.59 28.61
C GLY A 356 -13.97 6.13 28.04
N LYS A 357 -13.89 7.04 27.05
CA LYS A 357 -15.08 7.50 26.32
C LYS A 357 -15.34 6.54 25.16
N HIS A 358 -16.17 5.53 25.43
CA HIS A 358 -16.57 4.57 24.40
C HIS A 358 -17.28 5.27 23.24
N ASP A 359 -16.92 4.88 22.02
CA ASP A 359 -17.49 5.41 20.78
C ASP A 359 -17.68 4.25 19.79
N THR A 360 -18.94 3.91 19.55
CA THR A 360 -19.32 2.79 18.68
C THR A 360 -18.96 3.04 17.22
N TYR A 361 -18.89 4.30 16.77
CA TYR A 361 -18.41 4.63 15.44
C TYR A 361 -16.92 4.31 15.27
N LEU A 362 -16.10 4.51 16.31
CA LEU A 362 -14.69 4.11 16.25
C LEU A 362 -14.55 2.58 16.11
N GLU A 363 -15.43 1.81 16.75
CA GLU A 363 -15.43 0.34 16.65
C GLU A 363 -15.85 -0.11 15.23
N GLU A 364 -16.85 0.54 14.63
CA GLU A 364 -17.21 0.35 13.22
C GLU A 364 -16.05 0.70 12.29
N LEU A 365 -15.43 1.86 12.51
CA LEU A 365 -14.31 2.35 11.74
C LEU A 365 -13.14 1.37 11.80
N PHE A 366 -12.83 0.81 12.97
CA PHE A 366 -11.79 -0.18 13.16
C PHE A 366 -12.07 -1.48 12.40
N PHE A 367 -13.32 -1.97 12.41
CA PHE A 367 -13.75 -3.12 11.63
C PHE A 367 -13.56 -2.89 10.12
N HIS A 368 -14.05 -1.77 9.60
CA HIS A 368 -13.91 -1.43 8.18
C HIS A 368 -12.47 -1.16 7.77
N TYR A 369 -11.66 -0.59 8.68
CA TYR A 369 -10.24 -0.39 8.45
C TYR A 369 -9.48 -1.73 8.32
N GLY A 370 -9.80 -2.72 9.15
CA GLY A 370 -9.24 -4.08 9.01
C GLY A 370 -9.55 -4.70 7.65
N ARG A 371 -10.80 -4.59 7.17
CA ARG A 371 -11.18 -5.03 5.81
C ARG A 371 -10.43 -4.25 4.72
N TYR A 372 -10.36 -2.93 4.87
CA TYR A 372 -9.61 -2.05 3.98
C TYR A 372 -8.15 -2.47 3.83
N LEU A 373 -7.45 -2.75 4.93
CA LEU A 373 -6.05 -3.18 4.92
C LEU A 373 -5.87 -4.50 4.18
N LEU A 374 -6.77 -5.46 4.35
CA LEU A 374 -6.72 -6.73 3.61
C LEU A 374 -6.97 -6.51 2.11
N ILE A 375 -7.98 -5.74 1.72
CA ILE A 375 -8.27 -5.40 0.32
C ILE A 375 -7.09 -4.71 -0.34
N SER A 376 -6.44 -3.79 0.36
CA SER A 376 -5.31 -3.01 -0.15
C SER A 376 -4.00 -3.80 -0.23
N SER A 377 -3.89 -4.92 0.51
CA SER A 377 -2.64 -5.71 0.58
C SER A 377 -2.75 -7.12 0.01
N ALA A 378 -3.94 -7.64 -0.29
CA ALA A 378 -4.16 -8.98 -0.82
C ALA A 378 -5.08 -8.94 -2.04
N ARG A 379 -4.56 -9.27 -3.19
CA ARG A 379 -5.34 -9.34 -4.44
C ARG A 379 -4.88 -10.55 -5.26
N LYS A 380 -5.75 -11.04 -6.14
CA LYS A 380 -5.40 -12.12 -7.08
C LYS A 380 -4.16 -11.76 -7.90
N GLY A 381 -3.26 -12.72 -8.09
CA GLY A 381 -2.02 -12.52 -8.86
C GLY A 381 -0.92 -11.75 -8.10
N THR A 382 -1.16 -11.34 -6.84
CA THR A 382 -0.15 -10.71 -5.98
C THR A 382 0.43 -11.72 -4.99
N LEU A 383 1.57 -11.38 -4.38
CA LEU A 383 2.01 -12.10 -3.19
C LEU A 383 1.03 -11.85 -2.01
N PRO A 384 0.94 -12.76 -1.03
CA PRO A 384 0.17 -12.51 0.19
C PRO A 384 0.66 -11.27 0.94
N PRO A 385 -0.15 -10.67 1.83
CA PRO A 385 0.34 -9.69 2.78
C PRO A 385 1.39 -10.31 3.71
N THR A 386 2.49 -9.60 3.91
CA THR A 386 3.51 -9.95 4.91
C THR A 386 3.03 -9.60 6.32
N LEU A 387 3.89 -9.74 7.34
CA LEU A 387 3.60 -9.26 8.70
C LEU A 387 3.24 -7.76 8.74
N GLN A 388 3.64 -7.00 7.71
CA GLN A 388 3.36 -5.58 7.57
C GLN A 388 2.36 -5.26 6.44
N GLY A 389 1.64 -6.26 5.93
CA GLY A 389 0.78 -6.07 4.76
C GLY A 389 1.60 -5.85 3.49
N VAL A 390 1.46 -4.67 2.87
CA VAL A 390 2.23 -4.24 1.70
C VAL A 390 3.14 -3.05 2.03
N TRP A 391 3.04 -2.50 3.25
CA TRP A 391 3.73 -1.26 3.64
C TRP A 391 4.98 -1.55 4.46
N ASN A 392 6.10 -1.01 4.04
CA ASN A 392 7.37 -1.09 4.76
C ASN A 392 8.31 0.05 4.37
N GLN A 393 8.74 0.86 5.32
CA GLN A 393 9.76 1.90 5.11
C GLN A 393 11.17 1.47 5.47
N TYR A 394 11.31 0.37 6.19
CA TYR A 394 12.59 -0.05 6.74
C TYR A 394 13.46 -0.73 5.70
N GLU A 395 14.77 -0.58 5.83
CA GLU A 395 15.73 -1.39 5.07
C GLU A 395 15.56 -2.88 5.43
N LEU A 396 15.56 -3.16 6.73
CA LEU A 396 15.24 -4.47 7.28
C LEU A 396 13.89 -4.39 7.99
N ALA A 397 12.87 -4.96 7.40
CA ALA A 397 11.54 -4.97 8.00
C ALA A 397 11.54 -5.64 9.38
N PRO A 398 10.69 -5.20 10.34
CA PRO A 398 10.43 -5.93 11.57
C PRO A 398 10.14 -7.40 11.27
N TRP A 399 10.82 -8.32 12.00
CA TRP A 399 10.69 -9.77 11.76
C TRP A 399 10.96 -10.19 10.30
N ASN A 400 11.84 -9.45 9.59
CA ASN A 400 12.12 -9.57 8.16
C ASN A 400 10.92 -9.33 7.23
N GLY A 401 9.77 -8.86 7.74
CA GLY A 401 8.54 -8.80 6.95
C GLY A 401 8.12 -10.15 6.39
N ASN A 402 8.43 -11.23 7.11
CA ASN A 402 8.20 -12.60 6.66
C ASN A 402 6.72 -12.98 6.73
N TYR A 403 6.38 -14.08 6.10
CA TYR A 403 5.02 -14.64 6.17
C TYR A 403 4.74 -15.39 7.47
N THR A 404 5.77 -16.00 8.08
CA THR A 404 5.66 -16.72 9.34
C THR A 404 4.53 -17.76 9.32
N HIS A 405 4.79 -18.86 8.62
CA HIS A 405 3.78 -19.88 8.25
C HIS A 405 3.23 -20.69 9.44
N ASN A 406 3.77 -20.53 10.64
CA ASN A 406 3.24 -21.22 11.82
C ASN A 406 1.84 -20.72 12.22
N ILE A 407 1.54 -19.39 12.05
CA ILE A 407 0.22 -18.81 12.37
C ILE A 407 -0.03 -17.44 11.69
N ASN A 408 1.00 -16.58 11.55
CA ASN A 408 0.77 -15.18 11.23
C ASN A 408 0.12 -14.97 9.85
N ILE A 409 0.63 -15.63 8.80
CA ILE A 409 0.04 -15.52 7.47
C ILE A 409 -1.41 -16.05 7.46
N GLN A 410 -1.72 -17.11 8.21
CA GLN A 410 -3.07 -17.63 8.33
C GLN A 410 -3.99 -16.60 8.99
N MET A 411 -3.52 -15.95 10.08
CA MET A 411 -4.29 -14.94 10.78
C MET A 411 -4.65 -13.75 9.90
N ASN A 412 -3.75 -13.34 8.99
CA ASN A 412 -4.03 -12.26 8.04
C ASN A 412 -5.28 -12.53 7.19
N TYR A 413 -5.60 -13.81 6.95
CA TYR A 413 -6.74 -14.22 6.12
C TYR A 413 -7.97 -14.69 6.90
N TRP A 414 -7.92 -14.76 8.23
CA TRP A 414 -9.10 -15.16 9.02
C TRP A 414 -10.34 -14.33 8.71
N PRO A 415 -10.27 -13.01 8.57
CA PRO A 415 -11.45 -12.22 8.23
C PRO A 415 -11.94 -12.39 6.80
N ALA A 416 -11.13 -12.93 5.87
CA ALA A 416 -11.49 -13.01 4.45
C ALA A 416 -12.82 -13.73 4.21
N PHE A 417 -13.03 -14.86 4.88
CA PHE A 417 -14.23 -15.68 4.71
C PHE A 417 -15.43 -15.07 5.45
N ASN A 418 -15.24 -14.64 6.70
CA ASN A 418 -16.31 -14.12 7.55
C ASN A 418 -16.80 -12.73 7.14
N THR A 419 -16.00 -12.00 6.36
CA THR A 419 -16.32 -10.63 5.92
C THR A 419 -16.51 -10.51 4.41
N ASN A 420 -16.85 -11.63 3.74
CA ASN A 420 -17.20 -11.69 2.32
C ASN A 420 -16.09 -11.14 1.39
N LEU A 421 -14.84 -11.61 1.60
CA LEU A 421 -13.65 -11.24 0.83
C LEU A 421 -12.86 -12.48 0.38
N ILE A 422 -13.56 -13.59 0.09
CA ILE A 422 -12.97 -14.91 -0.19
C ILE A 422 -11.96 -14.91 -1.35
N GLU A 423 -12.16 -14.10 -2.38
CA GLU A 423 -11.27 -14.01 -3.53
C GLU A 423 -9.88 -13.46 -3.17
N LEU A 424 -9.74 -12.73 -2.06
CA LEU A 424 -8.43 -12.26 -1.60
C LEU A 424 -7.54 -13.42 -1.14
N PHE A 425 -8.15 -14.56 -0.78
CA PHE A 425 -7.44 -15.78 -0.41
C PHE A 425 -6.70 -16.42 -1.60
N GLU A 426 -7.03 -16.06 -2.84
CA GLU A 426 -6.32 -16.59 -4.01
C GLU A 426 -4.82 -16.31 -3.98
N SER A 427 -4.39 -15.13 -3.48
CA SER A 427 -2.96 -14.82 -3.34
C SER A 427 -2.25 -15.77 -2.36
N TYR A 428 -2.91 -16.15 -1.25
CA TYR A 428 -2.41 -17.18 -0.33
C TYR A 428 -2.31 -18.55 -1.02
N ALA A 429 -3.36 -18.95 -1.73
CA ALA A 429 -3.41 -20.25 -2.41
C ALA A 429 -2.31 -20.35 -3.48
N ASP A 430 -2.12 -19.32 -4.29
CA ASP A 430 -1.11 -19.32 -5.35
C ASP A 430 0.31 -19.32 -4.80
N TYR A 431 0.56 -18.61 -3.71
CA TYR A 431 1.84 -18.66 -3.00
C TYR A 431 2.15 -20.09 -2.52
N HIS A 432 1.17 -20.74 -1.88
CA HIS A 432 1.37 -22.11 -1.36
C HIS A 432 1.48 -23.17 -2.46
N LYS A 433 0.79 -23.01 -3.58
CA LYS A 433 1.00 -23.85 -4.77
C LYS A 433 2.44 -23.78 -5.28
N ALA A 434 3.01 -22.56 -5.34
CA ALA A 434 4.39 -22.36 -5.73
C ALA A 434 5.40 -22.88 -4.70
N TYR A 435 5.09 -22.79 -3.40
CA TYR A 435 5.92 -23.28 -2.31
C TYR A 435 5.86 -24.81 -2.12
N ARG A 436 4.77 -25.46 -2.49
CA ARG A 436 4.49 -26.88 -2.25
C ARG A 436 5.65 -27.82 -2.63
N PRO A 437 6.29 -27.74 -3.82
CA PRO A 437 7.40 -28.64 -4.16
C PRO A 437 8.58 -28.58 -3.19
N MET A 438 8.85 -27.40 -2.62
CA MET A 438 9.90 -27.24 -1.60
C MET A 438 9.46 -27.84 -0.26
N ALA A 439 8.19 -27.68 0.12
CA ALA A 439 7.64 -28.28 1.34
C ALA A 439 7.69 -29.82 1.28
N GLU A 440 7.36 -30.40 0.12
CA GLU A 440 7.42 -31.86 -0.13
C GLU A 440 8.86 -32.39 -0.01
N GLN A 441 9.83 -31.69 -0.60
CA GLN A 441 11.25 -32.03 -0.44
C GLN A 441 11.70 -31.98 1.02
N PHE A 442 11.25 -30.99 1.78
CA PHE A 442 11.55 -30.85 3.20
C PHE A 442 10.94 -32.00 4.01
N ALA A 443 9.68 -32.31 3.77
CA ALA A 443 8.99 -33.41 4.46
C ALA A 443 9.68 -34.75 4.18
N SER A 444 10.01 -35.04 2.94
CA SER A 444 10.73 -36.26 2.56
C SER A 444 12.12 -36.37 3.21
N LYS A 445 12.89 -35.27 3.20
CA LYS A 445 14.28 -35.26 3.65
C LYS A 445 14.43 -35.25 5.18
N PHE A 446 13.61 -34.46 5.88
CA PHE A 446 13.78 -34.19 7.31
C PHE A 446 12.77 -34.92 8.19
N ILE A 447 11.54 -35.13 7.71
CA ILE A 447 10.50 -35.80 8.48
C ILE A 447 10.39 -37.29 8.06
N LYS A 448 11.09 -37.66 6.97
CA LYS A 448 11.04 -39.03 6.36
C LYS A 448 9.62 -39.48 5.99
N MET A 449 8.74 -38.52 5.75
CA MET A 449 7.42 -38.82 5.21
C MET A 449 7.55 -38.97 3.69
N HIS A 450 7.27 -40.17 3.23
CA HIS A 450 7.08 -40.44 1.81
C HIS A 450 5.60 -40.23 1.48
N HIS A 451 5.31 -39.77 0.26
CA HIS A 451 3.94 -39.53 -0.17
C HIS A 451 3.01 -40.70 0.12
N PRO A 452 1.75 -40.44 0.50
CA PRO A 452 0.70 -41.43 0.43
C PRO A 452 0.44 -41.80 -1.01
#